data_3140d3ec3a73e584c1f43aa281a9aecc
#
_entry.id   3140d3ec3a73e584c1f43aa281a9aecc
#
_cell.length_a   1.000
_cell.length_b   1.000
_cell.length_c   1.000
_cell.angle_alpha   90.00
_cell.angle_beta   90.00
_cell.angle_gamma   90.00
#
_symmetry.space_group_name_H-M   'P 1'
#
loop_
_entity.id
_entity.type
_entity.pdbx_description
1 polymer ?
#
loop_
_entity_poly.entity_id
_entity_poly.type
_entity_poly.pdbx_seq_one_letter_code
_entity_poly.pdbx_strand_id
1 'polypeptide(L)'
;QFTVEYTNNGQKENRRPDVILFVNGMPLCIMELKNPADANATIYDAWEQINIRYWRDIPHLLHYCPLACISDGVKTRLGTVRTPYEHFYAWRRVNDGDAVSTLPFAETETMIKGVYSPERFLEIFRDYIYFQDSIYDSDEVEIVCRYPQFFAARLLKQSIVDSVVTKSGRGGTYFGATGCGKTYTMAFLARQLALRCTDISEIGSPTIILIVDRDELQKQGAKLFTKSTEFLNLGEVSVVKNRTQLRQELGARQSGGFYICTIQKFCDREDDKIGLINDRQNIICFSDEAHRTQLEHSKKIQFSKDADANMKAMVSKPYAKVLKE
;
A
#
# COMPACT_ATOMS: atom_id res chain seq x y z
N GLN A 1 7.73 28.63 20.24
CA GLN A 1 6.39 28.21 20.61
C GLN A 1 5.42 28.76 19.57
N PHE A 2 4.70 27.90 18.89
CA PHE A 2 3.74 28.26 17.83
C PHE A 2 2.34 28.31 18.43
N THR A 3 1.63 29.42 18.22
CA THR A 3 0.28 29.64 18.74
C THR A 3 -0.64 30.03 17.58
N VAL A 4 -1.78 29.37 17.48
CA VAL A 4 -2.78 29.64 16.44
C VAL A 4 -4.00 30.28 17.11
N GLU A 5 -4.29 31.51 16.72
CA GLU A 5 -5.50 32.22 17.15
C GLU A 5 -6.72 31.76 16.34
N TYR A 6 -7.84 31.57 17.00
CA TYR A 6 -9.14 31.30 16.37
C TYR A 6 -10.25 32.03 17.09
N THR A 7 -11.42 32.15 16.46
CA THR A 7 -12.57 32.83 17.04
C THR A 7 -13.62 31.80 17.48
N ASN A 8 -14.00 31.83 18.74
CA ASN A 8 -15.04 30.99 19.32
C ASN A 8 -16.10 31.89 19.95
N ASN A 9 -17.36 31.83 19.47
CA ASN A 9 -18.46 32.66 19.93
C ASN A 9 -18.15 34.17 20.02
N GLY A 10 -17.39 34.69 19.04
CA GLY A 10 -16.99 36.10 18.98
C GLY A 10 -15.80 36.47 19.88
N GLN A 11 -15.25 35.53 20.63
CA GLN A 11 -14.07 35.72 21.47
C GLN A 11 -12.83 35.10 20.79
N LYS A 12 -11.68 35.77 20.93
CA LYS A 12 -10.41 35.26 20.45
C LYS A 12 -9.83 34.28 21.46
N GLU A 13 -9.58 33.07 20.99
CA GLU A 13 -8.93 32.01 21.74
C GLU A 13 -7.68 31.50 21.01
N ASN A 14 -6.88 30.71 21.68
CA ASN A 14 -5.62 30.19 21.12
C ASN A 14 -5.55 28.67 21.26
N ARG A 15 -4.97 28.03 20.24
CA ARG A 15 -4.49 26.65 20.30
C ARG A 15 -2.99 26.63 20.17
N ARG A 16 -2.35 25.73 20.85
CA ARG A 16 -0.90 25.62 20.93
C ARG A 16 -0.47 24.17 20.79
N PRO A 17 -0.34 23.69 19.53
CA PRO A 17 0.24 22.39 19.26
C PRO A 17 1.63 22.26 19.90
N ASP A 18 1.96 21.07 20.39
CA ASP A 18 3.24 20.85 21.06
C ASP A 18 4.40 20.97 20.08
N VAL A 19 4.31 20.28 18.92
CA VAL A 19 5.34 20.37 17.87
C VAL A 19 4.66 20.44 16.50
N ILE A 20 5.16 21.34 15.65
CA ILE A 20 4.82 21.37 14.22
C ILE A 20 6.12 21.31 13.44
N LEU A 21 6.21 20.38 12.50
CA LEU A 21 7.35 20.27 11.59
C LEU A 21 7.07 21.06 10.32
N PHE A 22 7.89 22.09 10.09
CA PHE A 22 7.83 22.92 8.89
C PHE A 22 8.92 22.51 7.89
N VAL A 23 8.57 22.43 6.62
CA VAL A 23 9.52 22.32 5.51
C VAL A 23 9.24 23.44 4.53
N ASN A 24 10.23 24.30 4.31
CA ASN A 24 10.09 25.49 3.45
C ASN A 24 8.86 26.35 3.81
N GLY A 25 8.58 26.50 5.10
CA GLY A 25 7.43 27.26 5.59
C GLY A 25 6.07 26.55 5.56
N MET A 26 6.00 25.36 5.00
CA MET A 26 4.77 24.54 5.01
C MET A 26 4.74 23.62 6.23
N PRO A 27 3.65 23.61 7.02
CA PRO A 27 3.48 22.70 8.14
C PRO A 27 3.12 21.30 7.61
N LEU A 28 4.04 20.36 7.67
CA LEU A 28 3.85 19.02 7.10
C LEU A 28 3.53 17.94 8.14
N CYS A 29 3.76 18.20 9.41
CA CYS A 29 3.41 17.27 10.48
C CYS A 29 3.06 18.03 11.76
N ILE A 30 2.03 17.56 12.43
CA ILE A 30 1.64 18.00 13.77
C ILE A 30 1.88 16.87 14.77
N MET A 31 2.47 17.19 15.93
CA MET A 31 2.72 16.21 16.99
C MET A 31 2.09 16.71 18.27
N GLU A 32 1.39 15.81 18.95
CA GLU A 32 0.79 16.05 20.26
C GLU A 32 1.38 15.08 21.28
N LEU A 33 1.90 15.62 22.36
CA LEU A 33 2.66 14.88 23.37
C LEU A 33 1.93 14.91 24.71
N LYS A 34 1.86 13.79 25.39
CA LYS A 34 1.31 13.68 26.73
C LYS A 34 2.40 13.27 27.71
N ASN A 35 2.27 13.76 28.95
CA ASN A 35 3.23 13.43 30.00
C ASN A 35 2.99 11.99 30.48
N PRO A 36 3.98 11.09 30.38
CA PRO A 36 3.83 9.70 30.82
C PRO A 36 3.61 9.55 32.33
N ALA A 37 3.94 10.57 33.12
CA ALA A 37 3.69 10.58 34.57
C ALA A 37 2.27 11.00 34.96
N ASP A 38 1.47 11.51 34.03
CA ASP A 38 0.10 11.89 34.27
C ASP A 38 -0.85 10.74 33.89
N ALA A 39 -1.40 10.08 34.90
CA ALA A 39 -2.34 8.97 34.71
C ALA A 39 -3.64 9.37 33.98
N ASN A 40 -3.96 10.66 33.93
CA ASN A 40 -5.18 11.19 33.30
C ASN A 40 -4.92 11.66 31.85
N ALA A 41 -3.68 11.67 31.38
CA ALA A 41 -3.30 12.09 30.04
C ALA A 41 -2.78 10.90 29.22
N THR A 42 -3.59 10.39 28.30
CA THR A 42 -3.29 9.21 27.51
C THR A 42 -2.94 9.56 26.07
N ILE A 43 -2.36 8.61 25.33
CA ILE A 43 -2.14 8.75 23.90
C ILE A 43 -3.46 8.96 23.12
N TYR A 44 -4.60 8.48 23.67
CA TYR A 44 -5.92 8.72 23.09
C TYR A 44 -6.30 10.20 23.17
N ASP A 45 -6.00 10.86 24.29
CA ASP A 45 -6.24 12.30 24.45
C ASP A 45 -5.41 13.14 23.47
N ALA A 46 -4.22 12.67 23.12
CA ALA A 46 -3.40 13.31 22.07
C ALA A 46 -4.09 13.19 20.69
N TRP A 47 -4.63 12.01 20.38
CA TRP A 47 -5.40 11.81 19.15
C TRP A 47 -6.67 12.68 19.14
N GLU A 48 -7.45 12.68 20.20
CA GLU A 48 -8.68 13.50 20.32
C GLU A 48 -8.38 14.99 20.15
N GLN A 49 -7.24 15.44 20.66
CA GLN A 49 -6.83 16.84 20.55
C GLN A 49 -6.55 17.22 19.08
N ILE A 50 -5.86 16.38 18.31
CA ILE A 50 -5.61 16.64 16.89
C ILE A 50 -6.89 16.41 16.07
N ASN A 51 -7.45 15.22 16.15
CA ASN A 51 -8.47 14.76 15.20
C ASN A 51 -9.90 15.26 15.50
N ILE A 52 -10.12 15.87 16.67
CA ILE A 52 -11.42 16.45 17.04
C ILE A 52 -11.28 17.93 17.34
N ARG A 53 -10.45 18.30 18.36
CA ARG A 53 -10.41 19.67 18.85
C ARG A 53 -9.77 20.63 17.87
N TYR A 54 -8.62 20.27 17.29
CA TYR A 54 -7.94 21.12 16.33
C TYR A 54 -8.68 21.22 14.99
N TRP A 55 -9.34 20.14 14.56
CA TRP A 55 -10.23 20.22 13.39
C TRP A 55 -11.40 21.19 13.58
N ARG A 56 -11.97 21.24 14.79
CA ARG A 56 -13.02 22.19 15.11
C ARG A 56 -12.50 23.63 15.18
N ASP A 57 -11.35 23.85 15.81
CA ASP A 57 -10.87 25.17 16.23
C ASP A 57 -9.90 25.83 15.21
N ILE A 58 -9.01 25.05 14.61
CA ILE A 58 -7.95 25.51 13.72
C ILE A 58 -7.82 24.65 12.44
N PRO A 59 -8.93 24.35 11.74
CA PRO A 59 -8.93 23.46 10.58
C PRO A 59 -7.99 23.92 9.46
N HIS A 60 -7.82 25.23 9.29
CA HIS A 60 -6.95 25.82 8.27
C HIS A 60 -5.47 25.41 8.43
N LEU A 61 -4.99 25.15 9.65
CA LEU A 61 -3.66 24.60 9.85
C LEU A 61 -3.59 23.13 9.42
N LEU A 62 -4.60 22.32 9.80
CA LEU A 62 -4.63 20.89 9.56
C LEU A 62 -4.77 20.53 8.08
N HIS A 63 -5.38 21.39 7.26
CA HIS A 63 -5.43 21.19 5.82
C HIS A 63 -4.04 21.09 5.15
N TYR A 64 -3.00 21.66 5.79
CA TYR A 64 -1.63 21.62 5.29
C TYR A 64 -0.74 20.61 6.02
N CYS A 65 -1.24 20.00 7.12
CA CYS A 65 -0.52 19.03 7.91
C CYS A 65 -1.01 17.61 7.61
N PRO A 66 -0.51 16.93 6.57
CA PRO A 66 -1.00 15.58 6.23
C PRO A 66 -0.60 14.55 7.27
N LEU A 67 0.45 14.75 8.03
CA LEU A 67 0.91 13.81 9.05
C LEU A 67 0.57 14.25 10.46
N ALA A 68 0.16 13.28 11.28
CA ALA A 68 -0.05 13.44 12.70
C ALA A 68 0.76 12.39 13.49
N CYS A 69 1.45 12.83 14.53
CA CYS A 69 2.13 11.96 15.46
C CYS A 69 1.57 12.18 16.87
N ILE A 70 1.24 11.10 17.56
CA ILE A 70 0.75 11.13 18.94
C ILE A 70 1.68 10.34 19.83
N SER A 71 1.97 10.85 21.03
CA SER A 71 2.85 10.17 21.98
C SER A 71 2.47 10.48 23.41
N ASP A 72 2.64 9.49 24.30
CA ASP A 72 2.65 9.64 25.74
C ASP A 72 4.07 9.39 26.32
N GLY A 73 5.08 9.42 25.46
CA GLY A 73 6.47 9.11 25.79
C GLY A 73 6.78 7.62 25.78
N VAL A 74 5.87 6.76 26.20
CA VAL A 74 6.04 5.29 26.19
C VAL A 74 5.58 4.72 24.83
N LYS A 75 4.42 5.14 24.37
CA LYS A 75 3.84 4.78 23.07
C LYS A 75 3.92 5.97 22.13
N THR A 76 4.33 5.73 20.90
CA THR A 76 4.38 6.73 19.85
C THR A 76 3.83 6.17 18.56
N ARG A 77 2.85 6.86 17.97
CA ARG A 77 2.14 6.38 16.78
C ARG A 77 2.03 7.46 15.72
N LEU A 78 2.09 7.02 14.48
CA LEU A 78 1.93 7.83 13.28
C LEU A 78 0.59 7.56 12.62
N GLY A 79 -0.02 8.59 12.12
CA GLY A 79 -1.22 8.57 11.29
C GLY A 79 -1.28 9.85 10.47
N THR A 80 -2.44 10.12 9.92
CA THR A 80 -2.77 11.40 9.30
C THR A 80 -3.69 12.20 10.24
N VAL A 81 -3.89 13.47 9.96
CA VAL A 81 -4.84 14.30 10.73
C VAL A 81 -6.31 13.86 10.55
N ARG A 82 -6.58 12.88 9.69
CA ARG A 82 -7.91 12.27 9.44
C ARG A 82 -7.97 10.78 9.83
N THR A 83 -6.87 10.20 10.28
CA THR A 83 -6.80 8.77 10.62
C THR A 83 -7.58 8.48 11.92
N PRO A 84 -8.53 7.52 11.93
CA PRO A 84 -9.13 7.00 13.16
C PRO A 84 -8.08 6.44 14.13
N TYR A 85 -8.35 6.53 15.43
CA TYR A 85 -7.37 6.15 16.46
C TYR A 85 -6.80 4.73 16.30
N GLU A 86 -7.65 3.77 15.96
CA GLU A 86 -7.30 2.36 15.77
C GLU A 86 -6.34 2.13 14.59
N HIS A 87 -6.20 3.11 13.70
CA HIS A 87 -5.32 3.03 12.54
C HIS A 87 -4.01 3.81 12.72
N PHE A 88 -3.84 4.50 13.84
CA PHE A 88 -2.54 5.03 14.21
C PHE A 88 -1.57 3.89 14.54
N TYR A 89 -0.37 3.90 13.94
CA TYR A 89 0.54 2.77 13.98
C TYR A 89 1.93 3.14 14.51
N ALA A 90 2.48 2.29 15.39
CA ALA A 90 3.85 2.47 15.89
C ALA A 90 4.88 2.20 14.79
N TRP A 91 5.88 3.05 14.68
CA TRP A 91 7.03 2.82 13.80
C TRP A 91 8.11 2.11 14.61
N ARG A 92 8.35 0.82 14.34
CA ARG A 92 9.11 -0.05 15.26
C ARG A 92 10.55 -0.31 14.84
N ARG A 93 11.01 0.18 13.69
CA ARG A 93 12.35 -0.03 13.17
C ARG A 93 12.87 1.21 12.47
N VAL A 94 14.14 1.51 12.65
CA VAL A 94 14.81 2.58 11.91
C VAL A 94 15.21 2.10 10.53
N ASN A 95 15.80 0.89 10.45
CA ASN A 95 16.14 0.25 9.19
C ASN A 95 15.43 -1.11 9.06
N ASP A 96 15.47 -1.65 7.85
CA ASP A 96 15.03 -3.02 7.60
C ASP A 96 15.83 -4.00 8.42
N GLY A 97 15.69 -4.99 8.86
CA GLY A 97 16.52 -5.92 9.65
C GLY A 97 16.83 -5.49 11.09
N ASP A 98 16.53 -4.26 11.50
CA ASP A 98 16.74 -3.84 12.90
C ASP A 98 15.85 -4.69 13.83
N ALA A 99 16.37 -5.07 14.99
CA ALA A 99 15.57 -5.66 16.05
C ALA A 99 14.57 -4.63 16.60
N VAL A 100 13.37 -5.09 16.95
CA VAL A 100 12.40 -4.23 17.65
C VAL A 100 12.90 -4.00 19.07
N SER A 101 13.15 -2.74 19.44
CA SER A 101 13.56 -2.39 20.80
C SER A 101 12.40 -2.55 21.77
N THR A 102 12.69 -3.10 22.95
CA THR A 102 11.75 -3.23 24.08
C THR A 102 12.09 -2.26 25.22
N LEU A 103 13.06 -1.37 25.01
CA LEU A 103 13.47 -0.39 26.01
C LEU A 103 12.35 0.67 26.21
N PRO A 104 12.24 1.23 27.43
CA PRO A 104 11.37 2.37 27.68
C PRO A 104 11.71 3.53 26.73
N PHE A 105 10.69 4.24 26.25
CA PHE A 105 10.81 5.38 25.32
C PHE A 105 11.41 5.07 23.93
N ALA A 106 11.72 3.80 23.64
CA ALA A 106 12.30 3.41 22.37
C ALA A 106 11.38 3.67 21.17
N GLU A 107 10.05 3.65 21.38
CA GLU A 107 9.10 3.96 20.29
C GLU A 107 9.26 5.40 19.80
N THR A 108 9.45 6.36 20.70
CA THR A 108 9.65 7.77 20.33
C THR A 108 10.97 7.97 19.57
N GLU A 109 12.06 7.40 20.09
CA GLU A 109 13.36 7.48 19.44
C GLU A 109 13.33 6.83 18.04
N THR A 110 12.71 5.64 17.93
CA THR A 110 12.56 4.92 16.67
C THR A 110 11.69 5.71 15.67
N MET A 111 10.65 6.36 16.15
CA MET A 111 9.81 7.24 15.33
C MET A 111 10.62 8.42 14.79
N ILE A 112 11.37 9.10 15.64
CA ILE A 112 12.19 10.25 15.25
C ILE A 112 13.23 9.83 14.20
N LYS A 113 13.98 8.78 14.44
CA LYS A 113 15.03 8.30 13.53
C LYS A 113 14.44 7.63 12.27
N GLY A 114 13.34 6.91 12.44
CA GLY A 114 12.73 6.08 11.42
C GLY A 114 11.79 6.78 10.46
N VAL A 115 11.22 7.93 10.86
CA VAL A 115 10.28 8.70 10.05
C VAL A 115 10.79 10.11 9.77
N TYR A 116 11.31 10.79 10.77
CA TYR A 116 11.63 12.23 10.72
C TYR A 116 13.06 12.54 10.34
N SER A 117 13.90 11.57 9.96
CA SER A 117 15.14 11.88 9.24
C SER A 117 14.77 12.56 7.90
N PRO A 118 15.44 13.66 7.50
CA PRO A 118 14.98 14.50 6.38
C PRO A 118 14.69 13.74 5.09
N GLU A 119 15.60 12.86 4.67
CA GLU A 119 15.43 12.09 3.43
C GLU A 119 14.24 11.13 3.50
N ARG A 120 14.06 10.42 4.62
CA ARG A 120 12.96 9.48 4.79
C ARG A 120 11.62 10.17 4.96
N PHE A 121 11.60 11.27 5.70
CA PHE A 121 10.41 12.08 5.85
C PHE A 121 9.90 12.58 4.50
N LEU A 122 10.78 13.11 3.66
CA LEU A 122 10.44 13.56 2.31
C LEU A 122 10.04 12.40 1.40
N GLU A 123 10.68 11.23 1.53
CA GLU A 123 10.28 10.03 0.79
C GLU A 123 8.86 9.58 1.17
N ILE A 124 8.56 9.51 2.48
CA ILE A 124 7.24 9.14 2.97
C ILE A 124 6.19 10.14 2.48
N PHE A 125 6.46 11.43 2.65
CA PHE A 125 5.56 12.50 2.23
C PHE A 125 5.25 12.45 0.74
N ARG A 126 6.25 12.23 -0.09
CA ARG A 126 6.13 12.25 -1.55
C ARG A 126 5.49 10.98 -2.13
N ASP A 127 5.80 9.81 -1.58
CA ASP A 127 5.55 8.53 -2.23
C ASP A 127 4.65 7.58 -1.43
N TYR A 128 4.38 7.87 -0.14
CA TYR A 128 3.69 6.97 0.76
C TYR A 128 2.51 7.61 1.51
N ILE A 129 2.08 8.78 1.05
CA ILE A 129 0.86 9.46 1.49
C ILE A 129 0.03 9.77 0.26
N TYR A 130 -1.28 9.57 0.34
CA TYR A 130 -2.22 10.00 -0.69
C TYR A 130 -3.65 10.09 -0.18
N PHE A 131 -4.47 10.82 -0.91
CA PHE A 131 -5.90 10.87 -0.69
C PHE A 131 -6.60 9.83 -1.56
N GLN A 132 -7.60 9.20 -0.99
CA GLN A 132 -8.41 8.19 -1.66
C GLN A 132 -9.87 8.42 -1.28
N ASP A 133 -10.79 8.31 -2.25
CA ASP A 133 -12.20 8.26 -1.92
C ASP A 133 -12.47 7.06 -1.00
N SER A 134 -13.25 7.28 0.05
CA SER A 134 -13.63 6.19 0.94
C SER A 134 -14.27 5.04 0.16
N ILE A 135 -13.93 3.81 0.53
CA ILE A 135 -14.55 2.60 -0.04
C ILE A 135 -15.95 2.39 0.56
N TYR A 136 -16.20 2.96 1.73
CA TYR A 136 -17.40 2.76 2.53
C TYR A 136 -18.33 3.97 2.55
N ASP A 137 -17.77 5.18 2.52
CA ASP A 137 -18.49 6.45 2.64
C ASP A 137 -18.13 7.39 1.49
N SER A 138 -18.82 8.53 1.41
CA SER A 138 -18.55 9.58 0.41
C SER A 138 -17.33 10.47 0.72
N ASP A 139 -16.70 10.28 1.87
CA ASP A 139 -15.60 11.12 2.33
C ASP A 139 -14.26 10.64 1.82
N GLU A 140 -13.33 11.56 1.61
CA GLU A 140 -11.95 11.24 1.32
C GLU A 140 -11.24 10.68 2.55
N VAL A 141 -10.46 9.62 2.33
CA VAL A 141 -9.58 9.03 3.35
C VAL A 141 -8.15 9.35 2.99
N GLU A 142 -7.44 9.91 3.94
CA GLU A 142 -6.01 10.15 3.81
C GLU A 142 -5.23 8.94 4.33
N ILE A 143 -4.39 8.38 3.47
CA ILE A 143 -3.65 7.15 3.72
C ILE A 143 -2.17 7.48 3.90
N VAL A 144 -1.56 6.98 4.97
CA VAL A 144 -0.10 6.93 5.16
C VAL A 144 0.36 5.50 5.36
N CYS A 145 1.53 5.17 4.85
CA CYS A 145 2.08 3.81 4.99
C CYS A 145 2.40 3.48 6.47
N ARG A 146 2.32 2.20 6.78
CA ARG A 146 2.90 1.61 8.00
C ARG A 146 4.33 1.17 7.73
N TYR A 147 5.19 1.09 8.78
CA TYR A 147 6.60 0.71 8.59
C TYR A 147 6.81 -0.62 7.83
N PRO A 148 5.99 -1.68 8.01
CA PRO A 148 6.19 -2.89 7.23
C PRO A 148 5.90 -2.71 5.74
N GLN A 149 4.92 -1.85 5.39
CA GLN A 149 4.58 -1.53 4.01
C GLN A 149 5.69 -0.70 3.35
N PHE A 150 6.25 0.27 4.09
CA PHE A 150 7.36 1.08 3.64
C PHE A 150 8.59 0.24 3.28
N PHE A 151 9.03 -0.63 4.20
CA PHE A 151 10.20 -1.48 3.95
C PHE A 151 9.92 -2.54 2.89
N ALA A 152 8.74 -3.17 2.91
CA ALA A 152 8.38 -4.16 1.90
C ALA A 152 8.37 -3.57 0.49
N ALA A 153 7.75 -2.39 0.30
CA ALA A 153 7.72 -1.75 -1.02
C ALA A 153 9.14 -1.40 -1.53
N ARG A 154 10.03 -0.92 -0.65
CA ARG A 154 11.43 -0.63 -1.01
C ARG A 154 12.21 -1.87 -1.42
N LEU A 155 12.14 -2.93 -0.62
CA LEU A 155 12.85 -4.18 -0.88
C LEU A 155 12.33 -4.87 -2.16
N LEU A 156 11.01 -4.91 -2.33
CA LEU A 156 10.40 -5.46 -3.52
C LEU A 156 10.76 -4.65 -4.78
N LYS A 157 10.74 -3.31 -4.68
CA LYS A 157 11.22 -2.46 -5.77
C LYS A 157 12.64 -2.80 -6.17
N GLN A 158 13.56 -2.88 -5.21
CA GLN A 158 14.96 -3.23 -5.49
C GLN A 158 15.07 -4.60 -6.15
N SER A 159 14.38 -5.62 -5.61
CA SER A 159 14.37 -6.96 -6.18
C SER A 159 13.83 -7.01 -7.62
N ILE A 160 12.79 -6.22 -7.92
CA ILE A 160 12.23 -6.12 -9.27
C ILE A 160 13.22 -5.42 -10.22
N VAL A 161 13.82 -4.31 -9.77
CA VAL A 161 14.84 -3.61 -10.56
C VAL A 161 16.00 -4.55 -10.93
N ASP A 162 16.55 -5.23 -9.93
CA ASP A 162 17.63 -6.18 -10.12
C ASP A 162 17.23 -7.33 -11.08
N SER A 163 15.98 -7.81 -10.95
CA SER A 163 15.45 -8.87 -11.80
C SER A 163 15.31 -8.44 -13.25
N VAL A 164 14.81 -7.24 -13.50
CA VAL A 164 14.63 -6.72 -14.87
C VAL A 164 15.99 -6.44 -15.52
N VAL A 165 16.90 -5.78 -14.80
CA VAL A 165 18.25 -5.47 -15.29
C VAL A 165 19.05 -6.74 -15.60
N THR A 166 18.99 -7.74 -14.74
CA THR A 166 19.70 -9.02 -14.93
C THR A 166 18.95 -10.02 -15.79
N LYS A 167 17.73 -9.70 -16.22
CA LYS A 167 16.83 -10.58 -16.98
C LYS A 167 16.59 -11.94 -16.30
N SER A 168 16.62 -11.96 -14.98
CA SER A 168 16.48 -13.20 -14.20
C SER A 168 15.04 -13.71 -14.11
N GLY A 169 14.05 -12.84 -14.28
CA GLY A 169 12.62 -13.13 -14.08
C GLY A 169 12.26 -13.47 -12.63
N ARG A 170 13.18 -13.27 -11.66
CA ARG A 170 12.98 -13.59 -10.26
C ARG A 170 12.55 -12.34 -9.50
N GLY A 171 11.29 -12.28 -9.11
CA GLY A 171 10.76 -11.22 -8.25
C GLY A 171 11.06 -11.44 -6.77
N GLY A 172 10.23 -10.89 -5.93
CA GLY A 172 10.27 -11.04 -4.48
C GLY A 172 8.95 -11.55 -3.92
N THR A 173 8.97 -12.01 -2.69
CA THR A 173 7.76 -12.42 -1.95
C THR A 173 7.65 -11.59 -0.69
N TYR A 174 6.48 -10.98 -0.50
CA TYR A 174 6.09 -10.34 0.76
C TYR A 174 5.11 -11.23 1.51
N PHE A 175 5.52 -11.67 2.68
CA PHE A 175 4.65 -12.38 3.60
C PHE A 175 4.15 -11.43 4.69
N GLY A 176 2.85 -11.24 4.78
CA GLY A 176 2.22 -10.39 5.78
C GLY A 176 0.96 -11.03 6.35
N ALA A 177 0.71 -10.80 7.65
CA ALA A 177 -0.50 -11.26 8.31
C ALA A 177 -1.77 -10.75 7.61
N THR A 178 -2.88 -11.45 7.79
CA THR A 178 -4.19 -10.99 7.31
C THR A 178 -4.52 -9.64 7.95
N GLY A 179 -5.01 -8.70 7.16
CA GLY A 179 -5.32 -7.34 7.63
C GLY A 179 -4.12 -6.38 7.78
N CYS A 180 -2.88 -6.82 7.47
CA CYS A 180 -1.71 -5.92 7.56
C CYS A 180 -1.63 -4.88 6.42
N GLY A 181 -2.59 -4.88 5.48
CA GLY A 181 -2.64 -3.93 4.38
C GLY A 181 -1.75 -4.29 3.20
N LYS A 182 -1.65 -5.57 2.81
CA LYS A 182 -0.91 -6.05 1.64
C LYS A 182 -1.28 -5.30 0.35
N THR A 183 -2.56 -5.01 0.15
CA THR A 183 -3.04 -4.29 -1.02
C THR A 183 -2.49 -2.87 -1.10
N TYR A 184 -2.37 -2.18 0.05
CA TYR A 184 -1.69 -0.88 0.11
C TYR A 184 -0.19 -0.99 -0.19
N THR A 185 0.46 -2.07 0.27
CA THR A 185 1.88 -2.32 -0.08
C THR A 185 2.04 -2.44 -1.60
N MET A 186 1.13 -3.14 -2.29
CA MET A 186 1.13 -3.24 -3.75
C MET A 186 0.90 -1.89 -4.43
N ALA A 187 0.01 -1.04 -3.89
CA ALA A 187 -0.20 0.31 -4.42
C ALA A 187 1.05 1.19 -4.27
N PHE A 188 1.70 1.20 -3.11
CA PHE A 188 2.96 1.91 -2.90
C PHE A 188 4.08 1.39 -3.82
N LEU A 189 4.18 0.07 -3.98
CA LEU A 189 5.15 -0.53 -4.91
C LEU A 189 4.88 -0.14 -6.36
N ALA A 190 3.62 -0.18 -6.79
CA ALA A 190 3.23 0.22 -8.14
C ALA A 190 3.62 1.67 -8.44
N ARG A 191 3.33 2.59 -7.50
CA ARG A 191 3.76 3.99 -7.59
C ARG A 191 5.28 4.13 -7.66
N GLN A 192 6.03 3.38 -6.83
CA GLN A 192 7.49 3.40 -6.85
C GLN A 192 8.04 2.97 -8.21
N LEU A 193 7.49 1.92 -8.79
CA LEU A 193 7.90 1.44 -10.11
C LEU A 193 7.55 2.42 -11.22
N ALA A 194 6.36 3.04 -11.16
CA ALA A 194 5.89 3.99 -12.15
C ALA A 194 6.66 5.31 -12.17
N LEU A 195 7.07 5.81 -11.00
CA LEU A 195 7.59 7.17 -10.85
C LEU A 195 9.06 7.25 -10.44
N ARG A 196 9.61 6.19 -9.86
CA ARG A 196 10.98 6.21 -9.30
C ARG A 196 11.94 5.26 -10.01
N CYS A 197 11.49 4.64 -11.08
CA CYS A 197 12.30 3.75 -11.90
C CYS A 197 12.32 4.18 -13.38
N THR A 198 11.83 5.36 -13.70
CA THR A 198 11.76 5.90 -15.07
C THR A 198 13.12 6.08 -15.71
N ASP A 199 14.15 6.37 -14.90
CA ASP A 199 15.53 6.57 -15.36
C ASP A 199 16.25 5.23 -15.61
N ILE A 200 15.64 4.11 -15.23
CA ILE A 200 16.16 2.77 -15.51
C ILE A 200 15.59 2.33 -16.85
N SER A 201 16.43 2.30 -17.88
CA SER A 201 16.01 2.05 -19.27
C SER A 201 15.22 0.76 -19.44
N GLU A 202 15.57 -0.28 -18.69
CA GLU A 202 14.94 -1.60 -18.72
C GLU A 202 13.53 -1.60 -18.10
N ILE A 203 13.23 -0.64 -17.22
CA ILE A 203 11.91 -0.49 -16.59
C ILE A 203 11.10 0.58 -17.32
N GLY A 204 11.63 1.79 -17.44
CA GLY A 204 10.98 2.91 -18.11
C GLY A 204 9.55 3.13 -17.62
N SER A 205 8.59 2.91 -18.51
CA SER A 205 7.15 2.96 -18.18
C SER A 205 6.58 1.53 -18.11
N PRO A 206 6.61 0.87 -16.95
CA PRO A 206 6.23 -0.53 -16.81
C PRO A 206 4.72 -0.72 -16.94
N THR A 207 4.32 -1.89 -17.45
CA THR A 207 2.94 -2.36 -17.33
C THR A 207 2.83 -3.25 -16.10
N ILE A 208 1.88 -2.96 -15.22
CA ILE A 208 1.67 -3.73 -14.00
C ILE A 208 0.40 -4.58 -14.15
N ILE A 209 0.51 -5.85 -13.81
CA ILE A 209 -0.61 -6.79 -13.83
C ILE A 209 -0.81 -7.34 -12.42
N LEU A 210 -1.95 -7.00 -11.79
CA LEU A 210 -2.36 -7.61 -10.53
C LEU A 210 -3.15 -8.89 -10.83
N ILE A 211 -2.57 -10.01 -10.45
CA ILE A 211 -3.18 -11.33 -10.60
C ILE A 211 -3.80 -11.74 -9.25
N VAL A 212 -5.09 -12.02 -9.27
CA VAL A 212 -5.88 -12.45 -8.12
C VAL A 212 -6.46 -13.85 -8.35
N ASP A 213 -6.74 -14.57 -7.25
CA ASP A 213 -7.26 -15.94 -7.32
C ASP A 213 -8.75 -16.01 -7.68
N ARG A 214 -9.56 -15.06 -7.19
CA ARG A 214 -11.03 -15.10 -7.30
C ARG A 214 -11.61 -13.77 -7.75
N ASP A 215 -12.78 -13.85 -8.41
CA ASP A 215 -13.52 -12.67 -8.89
C ASP A 215 -13.94 -11.72 -7.74
N GLU A 216 -14.18 -12.22 -6.52
CA GLU A 216 -14.48 -11.39 -5.36
C GLU A 216 -13.28 -10.55 -4.92
N LEU A 217 -12.08 -11.15 -4.92
CA LEU A 217 -10.82 -10.44 -4.65
C LEU A 217 -10.48 -9.46 -5.78
N GLN A 218 -10.83 -9.81 -7.03
CA GLN A 218 -10.71 -8.89 -8.16
C GLN A 218 -11.55 -7.64 -7.93
N LYS A 219 -12.80 -7.78 -7.46
CA LYS A 219 -13.69 -6.64 -7.18
C LYS A 219 -13.17 -5.77 -6.03
N GLN A 220 -12.64 -6.36 -4.96
CA GLN A 220 -12.08 -5.61 -3.83
C GLN A 220 -10.79 -4.87 -4.20
N GLY A 221 -9.86 -5.55 -4.86
CA GLY A 221 -8.64 -4.93 -5.38
C GLY A 221 -8.97 -3.81 -6.37
N ALA A 222 -9.90 -4.06 -7.30
CA ALA A 222 -10.34 -3.08 -8.27
C ALA A 222 -10.84 -1.79 -7.61
N LYS A 223 -11.64 -1.87 -6.56
CA LYS A 223 -12.13 -0.68 -5.84
C LYS A 223 -10.98 0.17 -5.31
N LEU A 224 -9.98 -0.44 -4.67
CA LEU A 224 -8.83 0.30 -4.13
C LEU A 224 -8.02 0.94 -5.27
N PHE A 225 -7.60 0.16 -6.25
CA PHE A 225 -6.72 0.66 -7.31
C PHE A 225 -7.40 1.66 -8.24
N THR A 226 -8.70 1.47 -8.54
CA THR A 226 -9.46 2.45 -9.33
C THR A 226 -9.60 3.79 -8.60
N LYS A 227 -9.81 3.76 -7.28
CA LYS A 227 -9.88 4.97 -6.46
C LYS A 227 -8.51 5.59 -6.18
N SER A 228 -7.43 4.91 -6.50
CA SER A 228 -6.04 5.36 -6.35
C SER A 228 -5.37 5.69 -7.68
N THR A 229 -6.11 5.83 -8.76
CA THR A 229 -5.58 5.99 -10.13
C THR A 229 -4.63 7.19 -10.24
N GLU A 230 -5.00 8.32 -9.68
CA GLU A 230 -4.16 9.53 -9.67
C GLU A 230 -2.85 9.31 -8.90
N PHE A 231 -2.94 8.66 -7.74
CA PHE A 231 -1.77 8.32 -6.95
C PHE A 231 -0.83 7.36 -7.69
N LEU A 232 -1.36 6.35 -8.35
CA LEU A 232 -0.56 5.34 -9.06
C LEU A 232 0.19 5.93 -10.26
N ASN A 233 -0.40 6.92 -10.93
CA ASN A 233 0.15 7.57 -12.13
C ASN A 233 0.51 6.57 -13.26
N LEU A 234 -0.28 5.51 -13.41
CA LEU A 234 -0.13 4.48 -14.44
C LEU A 234 -1.21 4.54 -15.53
N GLY A 235 -1.98 5.63 -15.52
CA GLY A 235 -3.17 5.76 -16.37
C GLY A 235 -4.38 5.00 -15.81
N GLU A 236 -5.32 4.68 -16.66
CA GLU A 236 -6.55 4.00 -16.25
C GLU A 236 -6.28 2.58 -15.75
N VAL A 237 -6.95 2.21 -14.66
CA VAL A 237 -6.93 0.85 -14.11
C VAL A 237 -7.95 -0.01 -14.88
N SER A 238 -7.46 -0.95 -15.69
CA SER A 238 -8.31 -1.86 -16.46
C SER A 238 -8.63 -3.13 -15.68
N VAL A 239 -9.92 -3.36 -15.42
CA VAL A 239 -10.40 -4.61 -14.84
C VAL A 239 -10.77 -5.56 -15.96
N VAL A 240 -9.90 -6.53 -16.21
CA VAL A 240 -10.06 -7.49 -17.32
C VAL A 240 -11.24 -8.44 -17.07
N LYS A 241 -12.21 -8.45 -17.98
CA LYS A 241 -13.42 -9.28 -17.86
C LYS A 241 -13.25 -10.68 -18.45
N ASN A 242 -12.52 -10.79 -19.55
CA ASN A 242 -12.35 -12.06 -20.27
C ASN A 242 -11.00 -12.14 -20.99
N ARG A 243 -10.68 -13.30 -21.52
CA ARG A 243 -9.41 -13.61 -22.20
C ARG A 243 -9.17 -12.81 -23.46
N THR A 244 -10.22 -12.57 -24.24
CA THR A 244 -10.12 -11.80 -25.48
C THR A 244 -9.71 -10.38 -25.18
N GLN A 245 -10.32 -9.75 -24.17
CA GLN A 245 -9.94 -8.42 -23.70
C GLN A 245 -8.50 -8.39 -23.22
N LEU A 246 -8.07 -9.39 -22.41
CA LEU A 246 -6.68 -9.49 -21.94
C LEU A 246 -5.70 -9.50 -23.11
N ARG A 247 -5.94 -10.34 -24.11
CA ARG A 247 -5.07 -10.44 -25.28
C ARG A 247 -5.05 -9.16 -26.12
N GLN A 248 -6.18 -8.53 -26.32
CA GLN A 248 -6.29 -7.30 -27.11
C GLN A 248 -5.58 -6.12 -26.40
N GLU A 249 -5.92 -5.88 -25.14
CA GLU A 249 -5.39 -4.72 -24.41
C GLU A 249 -3.92 -4.89 -24.06
N LEU A 250 -3.52 -6.05 -23.54
CA LEU A 250 -2.13 -6.30 -23.16
C LEU A 250 -1.25 -6.51 -24.39
N GLY A 251 -1.72 -7.20 -25.41
CA GLY A 251 -0.97 -7.43 -26.66
C GLY A 251 -0.67 -6.14 -27.43
N ALA A 252 -1.62 -5.21 -27.46
CA ALA A 252 -1.45 -3.91 -28.10
C ALA A 252 -0.68 -2.89 -27.23
N ARG A 253 -0.45 -3.19 -25.94
CA ARG A 253 0.13 -2.22 -25.01
C ARG A 253 1.61 -1.99 -25.24
N GLN A 254 2.00 -0.74 -25.47
CA GLN A 254 3.39 -0.35 -25.73
C GLN A 254 4.10 0.19 -24.48
N SER A 255 3.38 0.80 -23.52
CA SER A 255 3.95 1.39 -22.31
C SER A 255 2.89 1.59 -21.22
N GLY A 256 3.32 1.61 -19.96
CA GLY A 256 2.47 1.89 -18.80
C GLY A 256 1.27 0.95 -18.68
N GLY A 257 0.29 1.33 -17.85
CA GLY A 257 -0.97 0.64 -17.63
C GLY A 257 -0.98 -0.24 -16.39
N PHE A 258 -2.18 -0.34 -15.79
CA PHE A 258 -2.43 -1.20 -14.65
C PHE A 258 -3.63 -2.10 -14.95
N TYR A 259 -3.42 -3.39 -14.92
CA TYR A 259 -4.43 -4.40 -15.22
C TYR A 259 -4.73 -5.25 -14.00
N ILE A 260 -6.01 -5.53 -13.76
CA ILE A 260 -6.44 -6.46 -12.70
C ILE A 260 -7.16 -7.62 -13.36
N CYS A 261 -6.67 -8.82 -13.14
CA CYS A 261 -7.27 -10.01 -13.73
C CYS A 261 -7.15 -11.24 -12.82
N THR A 262 -8.00 -12.21 -13.02
CA THR A 262 -7.85 -13.52 -12.37
C THR A 262 -6.91 -14.41 -13.17
N ILE A 263 -6.21 -15.31 -12.47
CA ILE A 263 -5.24 -16.22 -13.08
C ILE A 263 -5.86 -17.11 -14.16
N GLN A 264 -7.15 -17.43 -14.04
CA GLN A 264 -7.89 -18.25 -15.00
C GLN A 264 -7.98 -17.61 -16.39
N LYS A 265 -7.79 -16.30 -16.50
CA LYS A 265 -7.80 -15.58 -17.78
C LYS A 265 -6.54 -15.79 -18.61
N PHE A 266 -5.49 -16.33 -17.99
CA PHE A 266 -4.26 -16.76 -18.68
C PHE A 266 -4.31 -18.20 -19.17
N CYS A 267 -5.34 -18.98 -18.88
CA CYS A 267 -5.45 -20.37 -19.25
C CYS A 267 -6.42 -20.59 -20.40
N ASP A 268 -6.07 -21.39 -21.39
CA ASP A 268 -7.00 -21.89 -22.40
C ASP A 268 -7.54 -23.27 -21.99
N ARG A 269 -8.85 -23.50 -22.19
CA ARG A 269 -9.47 -24.78 -21.78
C ARG A 269 -9.12 -25.93 -22.74
N GLU A 270 -8.75 -25.61 -23.98
CA GLU A 270 -8.56 -26.64 -25.00
C GLU A 270 -7.10 -27.07 -25.21
N ASP A 271 -6.10 -26.19 -25.02
CA ASP A 271 -4.69 -26.49 -25.34
C ASP A 271 -3.66 -26.17 -24.28
N ASP A 272 -4.03 -25.74 -23.08
CA ASP A 272 -3.09 -25.35 -21.99
C ASP A 272 -1.97 -24.34 -22.38
N LYS A 273 -1.98 -23.81 -23.60
CA LYS A 273 -0.96 -22.86 -24.10
C LYS A 273 -1.62 -21.58 -24.58
N ILE A 274 -1.44 -20.54 -23.79
CA ILE A 274 -1.95 -19.21 -24.14
C ILE A 274 -1.19 -18.56 -25.31
N GLY A 275 0.02 -19.00 -25.58
CA GLY A 275 0.96 -18.32 -26.46
C GLY A 275 1.45 -17.00 -25.86
N LEU A 276 2.44 -16.42 -26.51
CA LEU A 276 2.99 -15.12 -26.11
C LEU A 276 1.94 -14.03 -26.35
N ILE A 277 1.60 -13.28 -25.30
CA ILE A 277 0.67 -12.15 -25.40
C ILE A 277 1.41 -10.86 -25.75
N ASN A 278 2.55 -10.64 -25.09
CA ASN A 278 3.39 -9.47 -25.28
C ASN A 278 4.85 -9.84 -24.93
N ASP A 279 5.81 -9.40 -25.71
CA ASP A 279 7.25 -9.74 -25.56
C ASP A 279 8.04 -8.72 -24.75
N ARG A 280 7.39 -7.68 -24.22
CA ARG A 280 8.04 -6.66 -23.42
C ARG A 280 8.57 -7.24 -22.11
N GLN A 281 9.80 -6.86 -21.75
CA GLN A 281 10.47 -7.32 -20.52
C GLN A 281 10.08 -6.52 -19.27
N ASN A 282 9.44 -5.37 -19.43
CA ASN A 282 8.99 -4.51 -18.34
C ASN A 282 7.49 -4.67 -18.00
N ILE A 283 6.96 -5.87 -18.19
CA ILE A 283 5.65 -6.27 -17.66
C ILE A 283 5.87 -6.93 -16.31
N ILE A 284 5.32 -6.32 -15.25
CA ILE A 284 5.55 -6.72 -13.88
C ILE A 284 4.26 -7.30 -13.31
N CYS A 285 4.30 -8.58 -12.89
CA CYS A 285 3.16 -9.27 -12.33
C CYS A 285 3.20 -9.22 -10.80
N PHE A 286 2.14 -8.67 -10.19
CA PHE A 286 1.86 -8.80 -8.77
C PHE A 286 0.87 -9.94 -8.57
N SER A 287 1.20 -10.91 -7.75
CA SER A 287 0.31 -12.01 -7.46
C SER A 287 -0.17 -11.95 -6.02
N ASP A 288 -1.47 -11.74 -5.85
CA ASP A 288 -2.11 -11.86 -4.54
C ASP A 288 -2.44 -13.32 -4.24
N GLU A 289 -2.37 -13.69 -2.95
CA GLU A 289 -2.61 -15.07 -2.48
C GLU A 289 -1.84 -16.14 -3.28
N ALA A 290 -0.58 -15.85 -3.64
CA ALA A 290 0.26 -16.70 -4.50
C ALA A 290 0.37 -18.16 -4.03
N HIS A 291 0.21 -18.38 -2.72
CA HIS A 291 0.24 -19.73 -2.14
C HIS A 291 -0.93 -20.63 -2.57
N ARG A 292 -2.04 -20.06 -3.05
CA ARG A 292 -3.23 -20.84 -3.44
C ARG A 292 -3.14 -21.46 -4.83
N THR A 293 -2.51 -20.73 -5.77
CA THR A 293 -2.59 -21.09 -7.20
C THR A 293 -1.24 -21.19 -7.88
N GLN A 294 -0.18 -20.65 -7.28
CA GLN A 294 1.12 -20.52 -7.93
C GLN A 294 2.21 -21.46 -7.40
N LEU A 295 1.95 -22.17 -6.31
CA LEU A 295 2.84 -23.22 -5.84
C LEU A 295 2.50 -24.53 -6.55
N GLU A 296 3.50 -25.24 -7.05
CA GLU A 296 3.38 -26.50 -7.81
C GLU A 296 2.68 -27.64 -7.04
N HIS A 297 2.37 -27.44 -5.77
CA HIS A 297 1.81 -28.48 -4.90
C HIS A 297 0.29 -28.63 -4.94
N SER A 298 -0.44 -27.77 -5.61
CA SER A 298 -1.90 -27.87 -5.67
C SER A 298 -2.40 -28.56 -6.94
N LYS A 299 -2.10 -29.86 -7.07
CA LYS A 299 -2.92 -30.71 -7.94
C LYS A 299 -4.31 -30.77 -7.32
N LYS A 300 -5.26 -30.00 -7.83
CA LYS A 300 -6.67 -30.16 -7.44
C LYS A 300 -7.19 -31.47 -8.01
N ILE A 301 -7.41 -32.44 -7.16
CA ILE A 301 -8.18 -33.65 -7.51
C ILE A 301 -9.65 -33.23 -7.45
N GLN A 302 -10.29 -33.05 -8.61
CA GLN A 302 -11.75 -32.90 -8.68
C GLN A 302 -12.36 -34.27 -8.90
N PHE A 303 -13.29 -34.63 -8.03
CA PHE A 303 -14.10 -35.83 -8.22
C PHE A 303 -15.35 -35.42 -8.99
N SER A 304 -15.53 -35.94 -10.18
CA SER A 304 -16.81 -35.86 -10.92
C SER A 304 -17.55 -37.19 -10.83
N LYS A 305 -18.86 -37.13 -10.69
CA LYS A 305 -19.72 -38.33 -10.86
C LYS A 305 -20.02 -38.48 -12.36
N ASP A 306 -19.65 -39.60 -12.94
CA ASP A 306 -20.12 -40.00 -14.26
C ASP A 306 -21.60 -40.37 -14.20
N ALA A 307 -22.26 -40.44 -15.37
CA ALA A 307 -23.67 -40.81 -15.51
C ALA A 307 -23.98 -42.20 -14.87
N ASP A 308 -22.98 -43.08 -14.72
CA ASP A 308 -23.09 -44.41 -14.15
C ASP A 308 -22.70 -44.49 -12.63
N ALA A 309 -22.73 -43.33 -11.93
CA ALA A 309 -22.46 -43.24 -10.51
C ALA A 309 -21.03 -43.56 -10.06
N ASN A 310 -20.08 -43.77 -10.97
CA ASN A 310 -18.68 -43.99 -10.63
C ASN A 310 -17.94 -42.66 -10.44
N MET A 311 -17.16 -42.52 -9.36
CA MET A 311 -16.32 -41.36 -9.12
C MET A 311 -15.00 -41.50 -9.89
N LYS A 312 -14.75 -40.61 -10.87
CA LYS A 312 -13.44 -40.47 -11.50
C LYS A 312 -12.71 -39.29 -10.93
N ALA A 313 -11.45 -39.47 -10.56
CA ALA A 313 -10.56 -38.40 -10.16
C ALA A 313 -9.98 -37.74 -11.40
N MET A 314 -10.30 -36.44 -11.59
CA MET A 314 -9.67 -35.61 -12.62
C MET A 314 -8.56 -34.77 -11.97
N VAL A 315 -7.32 -34.96 -12.45
CA VAL A 315 -6.16 -34.19 -12.02
C VAL A 315 -6.01 -32.98 -12.94
N SER A 316 -6.25 -31.78 -12.43
CA SER A 316 -5.97 -30.56 -13.20
C SER A 316 -4.54 -30.11 -13.02
N LYS A 317 -3.90 -29.58 -14.10
CA LYS A 317 -2.56 -28.97 -14.00
C LYS A 317 -2.61 -27.73 -13.12
N PRO A 318 -1.57 -27.48 -12.31
CA PRO A 318 -1.49 -26.24 -11.52
C PRO A 318 -1.32 -25.03 -12.45
N TYR A 319 -2.06 -23.96 -12.20
CA TYR A 319 -2.03 -22.72 -12.99
C TYR A 319 -0.63 -22.05 -13.06
N ALA A 320 0.21 -22.26 -12.02
CA ALA A 320 1.57 -21.73 -12.01
C ALA A 320 2.46 -22.23 -13.15
N LYS A 321 2.17 -23.42 -13.69
CA LYS A 321 2.92 -23.98 -14.81
C LYS A 321 2.62 -23.24 -16.11
N VAL A 322 1.42 -22.69 -16.24
CA VAL A 322 0.97 -21.96 -17.43
C VAL A 322 1.60 -20.56 -17.53
N LEU A 323 1.95 -19.95 -16.39
CA LEU A 323 2.60 -18.63 -16.36
C LEU A 323 4.10 -18.69 -16.64
N LYS A 324 4.71 -19.88 -16.54
CA LYS A 324 6.14 -20.10 -16.80
C LYS A 324 6.44 -20.53 -18.25
N GLU A 325 5.43 -21.01 -18.97
CA GLU A 325 5.50 -21.38 -20.39
C GLU A 325 5.12 -20.18 -21.29
#